data_7162fe90b814fe7004bd38fe7277c863
#
_entry.id   7162fe90b814fe7004bd38fe7277c863
#
_cell.length_a   1.000
_cell.length_b   1.000
_cell.length_c   1.000
_cell.angle_alpha   90.00
_cell.angle_beta   90.00
_cell.angle_gamma   90.00
#
_symmetry.space_group_name_H-M   'P 1'
#
loop_
_entity.id
_entity.type
_entity.pdbx_description
1 polymer ?
#
loop_
_entity_poly.entity_id
_entity_poly.type
_entity_poly.pdbx_seq_one_letter_code
_entity_poly.pdbx_strand_id
1 'polypeptide(L)'
;MMKIQLTRQELHECKILGQDTVKICKMQKLSPRLDTPDENRVLSNVLGFKAEYVVAKVLGCKLPTLNIVTDGGIDLWAGDIAIDVKCTKNTADLIFDDFRAFKADVAVLVRPTDQEAVLEILGWLDKRTFQEIALDRDYGYGPRKVVWQKLLSPIENLWLKIVDERDGAL
;
A
#
# COMPACT_ATOMS: atom_id res chain seq x y z
N MET A 1 13.90 -3.49 -7.98
CA MET A 1 13.17 -4.14 -6.87
C MET A 1 14.01 -4.04 -5.61
N MET A 2 13.42 -3.61 -4.52
CA MET A 2 14.14 -3.31 -3.28
C MET A 2 13.58 -4.15 -2.13
N LYS A 3 14.43 -4.93 -1.44
CA LYS A 3 14.05 -5.71 -0.25
C LYS A 3 14.33 -4.93 1.01
N ILE A 4 13.35 -4.81 1.89
CA ILE A 4 13.43 -4.09 3.16
C ILE A 4 13.07 -5.02 4.30
N GLN A 5 13.91 -5.01 5.33
CA GLN A 5 13.70 -5.78 6.54
C GLN A 5 13.09 -4.89 7.63
N LEU A 6 12.04 -5.39 8.26
CA LEU A 6 11.43 -4.83 9.46
C LEU A 6 12.14 -5.36 10.71
N THR A 7 12.30 -4.51 11.70
CA THR A 7 12.78 -4.89 13.04
C THR A 7 11.69 -5.65 13.80
N ARG A 8 12.08 -6.31 14.90
CA ARG A 8 11.11 -6.98 15.79
C ARG A 8 10.06 -6.02 16.37
N GLN A 9 10.48 -4.80 16.69
CA GLN A 9 9.59 -3.77 17.19
C GLN A 9 8.56 -3.35 16.13
N GLU A 10 9.00 -3.04 14.89
CA GLU A 10 8.12 -2.69 13.78
C GLU A 10 7.12 -3.81 13.44
N LEU A 11 7.55 -5.07 13.50
CA LEU A 11 6.65 -6.22 13.33
C LEU A 11 5.58 -6.29 14.43
N HIS A 12 5.97 -5.99 15.67
CA HIS A 12 5.04 -5.95 16.80
C HIS A 12 4.03 -4.81 16.65
N GLU A 13 4.48 -3.62 16.26
CA GLU A 13 3.62 -2.47 15.99
C GLU A 13 2.61 -2.76 14.87
N CYS A 14 3.04 -3.35 13.76
CA CYS A 14 2.14 -3.78 12.68
C CYS A 14 1.06 -4.77 13.17
N LYS A 15 1.42 -5.70 14.08
CA LYS A 15 0.45 -6.65 14.67
C LYS A 15 -0.60 -5.93 15.50
N ILE A 16 -0.19 -4.98 16.35
CA ILE A 16 -1.10 -4.17 17.15
C ILE A 16 -2.05 -3.38 16.23
N LEU A 17 -1.52 -2.65 15.27
CA LEU A 17 -2.30 -1.86 14.31
C LEU A 17 -3.33 -2.73 13.57
N GLY A 18 -2.92 -3.90 13.07
CA GLY A 18 -3.81 -4.82 12.36
C GLY A 18 -4.95 -5.36 13.24
N GLN A 19 -4.67 -5.67 14.51
CA GLN A 19 -5.67 -6.13 15.48
C GLN A 19 -6.64 -5.01 15.86
N ASP A 20 -6.13 -3.82 16.12
CA ASP A 20 -6.93 -2.68 16.56
C ASP A 20 -7.83 -2.16 15.44
N THR A 21 -7.37 -2.22 14.17
CA THR A 21 -8.24 -1.93 13.01
C THR A 21 -9.49 -2.82 13.01
N VAL A 22 -9.35 -4.13 13.23
CA VAL A 22 -10.52 -5.04 13.27
C VAL A 22 -11.44 -4.71 14.45
N LYS A 23 -10.88 -4.41 15.64
CA LYS A 23 -11.67 -4.02 16.81
C LYS A 23 -12.48 -2.75 16.55
N ILE A 24 -11.84 -1.71 15.99
CA ILE A 24 -12.49 -0.44 15.69
C ILE A 24 -13.59 -0.61 14.65
N CYS A 25 -13.32 -1.35 13.55
CA CYS A 25 -14.35 -1.64 12.55
C CYS A 25 -15.59 -2.30 13.17
N LYS A 26 -15.39 -3.24 14.11
CA LYS A 26 -16.51 -3.87 14.85
C LYS A 26 -17.26 -2.88 15.73
N MET A 27 -16.54 -2.06 16.51
CA MET A 27 -17.15 -1.04 17.38
C MET A 27 -17.98 -0.03 16.58
N GLN A 28 -17.51 0.36 15.41
CA GLN A 28 -18.20 1.30 14.52
C GLN A 28 -19.28 0.64 13.65
N LYS A 29 -19.50 -0.67 13.79
CA LYS A 29 -20.45 -1.47 12.98
C LYS A 29 -20.20 -1.32 11.46
N LEU A 30 -18.94 -1.12 11.06
CA LEU A 30 -18.57 -1.06 9.66
C LEU A 30 -18.63 -2.48 9.08
N SER A 31 -19.45 -2.68 8.06
CA SER A 31 -19.52 -3.96 7.36
C SER A 31 -18.19 -4.25 6.65
N PRO A 32 -17.63 -5.46 6.81
CA PRO A 32 -16.48 -5.85 6.03
C PRO A 32 -16.83 -5.89 4.54
N ARG A 33 -15.88 -5.57 3.67
CA ARG A 33 -16.06 -5.67 2.21
C ARG A 33 -16.33 -7.10 1.74
N LEU A 34 -15.86 -8.08 2.51
CA LEU A 34 -16.02 -9.51 2.26
C LEU A 34 -16.43 -10.19 3.57
N ASP A 35 -17.25 -11.20 3.51
CA ASP A 35 -17.61 -12.06 4.65
C ASP A 35 -16.42 -12.98 4.96
N THR A 36 -15.42 -12.40 5.62
CA THR A 36 -14.12 -13.02 5.90
C THR A 36 -13.95 -13.16 7.42
N PRO A 37 -13.50 -14.33 7.92
CA PRO A 37 -13.20 -14.52 9.34
C PRO A 37 -12.24 -13.47 9.88
N ASP A 38 -12.45 -13.05 11.14
CA ASP A 38 -11.64 -11.99 11.76
C ASP A 38 -10.14 -12.26 11.75
N GLU A 39 -9.72 -13.51 11.93
CA GLU A 39 -8.31 -13.89 11.89
C GLU A 39 -7.68 -13.55 10.54
N ASN A 40 -8.37 -13.84 9.45
CA ASN A 40 -7.90 -13.53 8.11
C ASN A 40 -7.88 -12.02 7.86
N ARG A 41 -8.84 -11.29 8.43
CA ARG A 41 -8.87 -9.82 8.37
C ARG A 41 -7.69 -9.22 9.13
N VAL A 42 -7.39 -9.71 10.34
CA VAL A 42 -6.21 -9.29 11.10
C VAL A 42 -4.93 -9.55 10.29
N LEU A 43 -4.76 -10.75 9.74
CA LEU A 43 -3.58 -11.09 8.93
C LEU A 43 -3.44 -10.20 7.70
N SER A 44 -4.54 -9.88 7.03
CA SER A 44 -4.54 -8.97 5.87
C SER A 44 -4.14 -7.55 6.28
N ASN A 45 -4.71 -7.02 7.37
CA ASN A 45 -4.36 -5.68 7.87
C ASN A 45 -2.90 -5.62 8.34
N VAL A 46 -2.42 -6.64 9.07
CA VAL A 46 -1.00 -6.72 9.47
C VAL A 46 -0.08 -6.67 8.27
N LEU A 47 -0.42 -7.38 7.19
CA LEU A 47 0.37 -7.36 5.97
C LEU A 47 0.33 -5.99 5.28
N GLY A 48 -0.82 -5.32 5.26
CA GLY A 48 -0.97 -3.94 4.78
C GLY A 48 -0.04 -2.99 5.53
N PHE A 49 -0.12 -2.97 6.87
CA PHE A 49 0.76 -2.13 7.70
C PHE A 49 2.25 -2.45 7.51
N LYS A 50 2.64 -3.73 7.37
CA LYS A 50 4.03 -4.08 7.03
C LYS A 50 4.47 -3.44 5.71
N ALA A 51 3.60 -3.44 4.70
CA ALA A 51 3.90 -2.83 3.40
C ALA A 51 4.01 -1.30 3.51
N GLU A 52 3.11 -0.65 4.23
CA GLU A 52 3.18 0.79 4.50
C GLU A 52 4.45 1.17 5.26
N TYR A 53 4.86 0.38 6.29
CA TYR A 53 6.09 0.59 7.04
C TYR A 53 7.34 0.56 6.16
N VAL A 54 7.47 -0.43 5.26
CA VAL A 54 8.66 -0.50 4.39
C VAL A 54 8.70 0.65 3.38
N VAL A 55 7.55 1.09 2.86
CA VAL A 55 7.47 2.25 1.97
C VAL A 55 7.81 3.53 2.72
N ALA A 56 7.24 3.73 3.91
CA ALA A 56 7.53 4.90 4.75
C ALA A 56 9.01 5.01 5.10
N LYS A 57 9.67 3.89 5.42
CA LYS A 57 11.13 3.85 5.70
C LYS A 57 11.96 4.27 4.50
N VAL A 58 11.63 3.80 3.30
CA VAL A 58 12.39 4.12 2.07
C VAL A 58 12.20 5.57 1.67
N LEU A 59 10.99 6.09 1.79
CA LEU A 59 10.66 7.45 1.35
C LEU A 59 10.86 8.52 2.44
N GLY A 60 11.21 8.12 3.68
CA GLY A 60 11.36 9.03 4.81
C GLY A 60 10.02 9.67 5.22
N CYS A 61 8.91 8.96 5.03
CA CYS A 61 7.59 9.40 5.46
C CYS A 61 7.37 9.15 6.94
N LYS A 62 6.35 9.82 7.51
CA LYS A 62 5.83 9.47 8.83
C LYS A 62 5.30 8.03 8.80
N LEU A 63 5.63 7.24 9.82
CA LEU A 63 5.12 5.87 9.94
C LEU A 63 3.59 5.86 10.03
N PRO A 64 2.94 4.82 9.47
CA PRO A 64 1.50 4.69 9.55
C PRO A 64 1.03 4.61 11.00
N THR A 65 -0.10 5.23 11.26
CA THR A 65 -0.76 5.22 12.57
C THR A 65 -2.20 4.74 12.39
N LEU A 66 -2.81 4.28 13.47
CA LEU A 66 -4.19 3.86 13.44
C LEU A 66 -5.10 5.06 13.12
N ASN A 67 -5.71 5.07 11.95
CA ASN A 67 -6.74 6.03 11.58
C ASN A 67 -8.13 5.45 11.89
N ILE A 68 -8.88 6.14 12.74
CA ILE A 68 -10.26 5.78 13.11
C ILE A 68 -11.24 6.11 11.98
N VAL A 69 -10.88 7.06 11.14
CA VAL A 69 -11.64 7.44 9.94
C VAL A 69 -10.97 6.81 8.72
N THR A 70 -11.74 6.28 7.80
CA THR A 70 -11.19 5.79 6.52
C THR A 70 -10.37 6.91 5.87
N ASP A 71 -9.10 6.66 5.64
CA ASP A 71 -8.12 7.58 5.03
C ASP A 71 -8.45 8.01 3.60
N GLY A 72 -9.62 7.59 3.13
CA GLY A 72 -10.06 7.88 1.77
C GLY A 72 -9.27 7.14 0.69
N GLY A 73 -8.40 6.17 1.07
CA GLY A 73 -7.53 5.42 0.17
C GLY A 73 -6.18 6.09 -0.03
N ILE A 74 -5.70 6.80 1.01
CA ILE A 74 -4.35 7.36 1.10
C ILE A 74 -3.71 6.76 2.35
N ASP A 75 -2.62 6.03 2.19
CA ASP A 75 -1.95 5.33 3.28
C ASP A 75 -0.81 6.16 3.88
N LEU A 76 -0.08 6.91 3.04
CA LEU A 76 1.08 7.70 3.45
C LEU A 76 1.11 9.06 2.74
N TRP A 77 1.85 9.99 3.34
CA TRP A 77 2.16 11.28 2.77
C TRP A 77 3.67 11.51 2.74
N ALA A 78 4.20 11.90 1.58
CA ALA A 78 5.59 12.33 1.39
C ALA A 78 5.61 13.80 0.93
N GLY A 79 5.68 14.73 1.87
CA GLY A 79 5.38 16.14 1.58
C GLY A 79 3.92 16.27 1.16
N ASP A 80 3.67 16.82 -0.02
CA ASP A 80 2.33 17.00 -0.58
C ASP A 80 1.88 15.82 -1.46
N ILE A 81 2.73 14.79 -1.64
CA ILE A 81 2.43 13.61 -2.45
C ILE A 81 1.65 12.60 -1.61
N ALA A 82 0.41 12.31 -2.03
CA ALA A 82 -0.43 11.25 -1.46
C ALA A 82 -0.03 9.89 -2.05
N ILE A 83 0.15 8.88 -1.20
CA ILE A 83 0.62 7.55 -1.58
C ILE A 83 -0.40 6.48 -1.16
N ASP A 84 -0.79 5.62 -2.09
CA ASP A 84 -1.54 4.38 -1.85
C ASP A 84 -0.57 3.19 -1.92
N VAL A 85 -0.52 2.36 -0.89
CA VAL A 85 0.36 1.19 -0.81
C VAL A 85 -0.45 -0.08 -1.05
N LYS A 86 -0.18 -0.77 -2.13
CA LYS A 86 -0.81 -2.05 -2.45
C LYS A 86 0.11 -3.21 -2.11
N CYS A 87 -0.38 -4.14 -1.30
CA CYS A 87 0.35 -5.36 -0.97
C CYS A 87 -0.33 -6.58 -1.60
N THR A 88 0.43 -7.34 -2.37
CA THR A 88 -0.08 -8.53 -3.07
C THR A 88 0.70 -9.78 -2.70
N LYS A 89 -0.01 -10.90 -2.52
CA LYS A 89 0.59 -12.22 -2.29
C LYS A 89 0.66 -13.07 -3.56
N ASN A 90 -0.32 -12.93 -4.43
CA ASN A 90 -0.58 -13.90 -5.50
C ASN A 90 -0.22 -13.39 -6.88
N THR A 91 -0.28 -12.09 -7.10
CA THR A 91 0.07 -11.47 -8.38
C THR A 91 1.13 -10.41 -8.15
N ALA A 92 1.95 -10.15 -9.15
CA ALA A 92 2.90 -9.04 -9.10
C ALA A 92 2.36 -7.79 -9.82
N ASP A 93 1.04 -7.67 -9.96
CA ASP A 93 0.39 -6.62 -10.71
C ASP A 93 -0.21 -5.57 -9.76
N LEU A 94 -0.15 -4.31 -10.18
CA LEU A 94 -0.84 -3.21 -9.50
C LEU A 94 -2.31 -3.21 -9.94
N ILE A 95 -3.22 -3.41 -8.97
CA ILE A 95 -4.64 -3.64 -9.24
C ILE A 95 -5.49 -2.64 -8.48
N PHE A 96 -6.46 -2.04 -9.17
CA PHE A 96 -7.55 -1.24 -8.61
C PHE A 96 -8.89 -1.72 -9.13
N ASP A 97 -9.95 -1.58 -8.32
CA ASP A 97 -11.31 -1.97 -8.74
C ASP A 97 -11.77 -1.17 -9.97
N ASP A 98 -11.54 0.13 -9.95
CA ASP A 98 -11.74 1.05 -11.07
C ASP A 98 -10.78 2.26 -10.97
N PHE A 99 -10.82 3.19 -11.91
CA PHE A 99 -10.00 4.40 -11.87
C PHE A 99 -10.32 5.34 -10.70
N ARG A 100 -11.56 5.31 -10.16
CA ARG A 100 -11.98 6.13 -9.02
C ARG A 100 -11.45 5.58 -7.70
N ALA A 101 -11.12 4.27 -7.66
CA ALA A 101 -10.52 3.63 -6.50
C ALA A 101 -9.08 4.10 -6.27
N PHE A 102 -8.37 4.56 -7.32
CA PHE A 102 -7.04 5.16 -7.19
C PHE A 102 -7.18 6.66 -6.84
N LYS A 103 -7.21 7.00 -5.57
CA LYS A 103 -7.43 8.37 -5.07
C LYS A 103 -6.13 9.13 -4.84
N ALA A 104 -5.07 8.47 -4.42
CA ALA A 104 -3.74 9.03 -4.19
C ALA A 104 -3.09 9.57 -5.49
N ASP A 105 -1.99 10.28 -5.37
CA ASP A 105 -1.20 10.78 -6.50
C ASP A 105 -0.36 9.66 -7.11
N VAL A 106 0.16 8.78 -6.26
CA VAL A 106 0.99 7.64 -6.65
C VAL A 106 0.54 6.37 -5.93
N ALA A 107 0.77 5.21 -6.54
CA ALA A 107 0.62 3.91 -5.92
C ALA A 107 1.96 3.18 -5.89
N VAL A 108 2.26 2.52 -4.77
CA VAL A 108 3.46 1.69 -4.58
C VAL A 108 3.04 0.24 -4.39
N LEU A 109 3.62 -0.66 -5.18
CA LEU A 109 3.35 -2.09 -5.10
C LEU A 109 4.41 -2.79 -4.27
N VAL A 110 3.96 -3.56 -3.27
CA VAL A 110 4.80 -4.33 -2.34
C VAL A 110 4.39 -5.80 -2.36
N ARG A 111 5.34 -6.68 -2.12
CA ARG A 111 5.12 -8.12 -2.01
C ARG A 111 5.81 -8.67 -0.75
N PRO A 112 5.16 -9.55 0.03
CA PRO A 112 5.84 -10.31 1.07
C PRO A 112 6.82 -11.30 0.45
N THR A 113 7.86 -11.65 1.19
CA THR A 113 8.80 -12.73 0.84
C THR A 113 8.56 -13.96 1.73
N ASP A 114 9.32 -15.03 1.54
CA ASP A 114 9.28 -16.21 2.40
C ASP A 114 9.77 -15.91 3.84
N GLN A 115 10.46 -14.78 4.04
CA GLN A 115 10.87 -14.31 5.35
C GLN A 115 9.84 -13.34 5.91
N GLU A 116 9.24 -13.66 7.06
CA GLU A 116 8.16 -12.87 7.66
C GLU A 116 8.48 -11.38 7.83
N ALA A 117 9.74 -11.05 8.11
CA ALA A 117 10.20 -9.69 8.36
C ALA A 117 10.63 -8.93 7.10
N VAL A 118 10.69 -9.59 5.94
CA VAL A 118 11.22 -9.00 4.71
C VAL A 118 10.11 -8.82 3.69
N LEU A 119 9.95 -7.59 3.21
CA LEU A 119 9.05 -7.27 2.09
C LEU A 119 9.88 -6.70 0.94
N GLU A 120 9.36 -6.87 -0.26
CA GLU A 120 9.97 -6.40 -1.49
C GLU A 120 9.10 -5.32 -2.12
N ILE A 121 9.66 -4.13 -2.31
CA ILE A 121 9.01 -3.06 -3.10
C ILE A 121 9.27 -3.38 -4.57
N LEU A 122 8.19 -3.61 -5.31
CA LEU A 122 8.23 -4.00 -6.71
C LEU A 122 8.36 -2.80 -7.65
N GLY A 123 7.80 -1.65 -7.24
CA GLY A 123 7.85 -0.40 -7.97
C GLY A 123 6.65 0.50 -7.65
N TRP A 124 6.55 1.60 -8.38
CA TRP A 124 5.50 2.60 -8.21
C TRP A 124 5.00 3.12 -9.56
N LEU A 125 3.83 3.75 -9.54
CA LEU A 125 3.26 4.42 -10.70
C LEU A 125 2.42 5.61 -10.25
N ASP A 126 2.46 6.71 -11.01
CA ASP A 126 1.55 7.83 -10.79
C ASP A 126 0.16 7.54 -11.37
N LYS A 127 -0.83 8.25 -10.84
CA LYS A 127 -2.24 8.07 -11.19
C LYS A 127 -2.52 8.31 -12.66
N ARG A 128 -1.90 9.32 -13.25
CA ARG A 128 -2.12 9.68 -14.66
C ARG A 128 -1.62 8.56 -15.57
N THR A 129 -0.39 8.12 -15.37
CA THR A 129 0.20 7.00 -16.12
C THR A 129 -0.64 5.73 -15.93
N PHE A 130 -1.11 5.44 -14.69
CA PHE A 130 -2.01 4.31 -14.46
C PHE A 130 -3.27 4.39 -15.31
N GLN A 131 -3.91 5.57 -15.42
CA GLN A 131 -5.12 5.75 -16.22
C GLN A 131 -4.88 5.57 -17.72
N GLU A 132 -3.67 5.90 -18.19
CA GLU A 132 -3.29 5.79 -19.61
C GLU A 132 -2.99 4.35 -20.05
N ILE A 133 -2.39 3.53 -19.15
CA ILE A 133 -1.86 2.20 -19.53
C ILE A 133 -2.56 1.01 -18.90
N ALA A 134 -3.48 1.21 -17.93
CA ALA A 134 -4.15 0.11 -17.24
C ALA A 134 -5.10 -0.64 -18.20
N LEU A 135 -5.06 -1.95 -18.12
CA LEU A 135 -5.91 -2.88 -18.87
C LEU A 135 -7.03 -3.42 -18.00
N ASP A 136 -8.17 -3.74 -18.60
CA ASP A 136 -9.23 -4.49 -17.94
C ASP A 136 -8.85 -5.97 -17.85
N ARG A 137 -8.88 -6.53 -16.63
CA ARG A 137 -8.71 -7.96 -16.37
C ARG A 137 -9.69 -8.45 -15.32
N ASP A 138 -10.19 -9.66 -15.53
CA ASP A 138 -11.02 -10.36 -14.56
C ASP A 138 -10.24 -11.55 -13.97
N TYR A 139 -10.09 -11.56 -12.64
CA TYR A 139 -9.48 -12.64 -11.86
C TYR A 139 -10.54 -13.54 -11.18
N GLY A 140 -11.80 -13.52 -11.68
CA GLY A 140 -12.93 -14.27 -11.13
C GLY A 140 -13.77 -13.47 -10.13
N TYR A 141 -13.52 -12.15 -10.00
CA TYR A 141 -14.25 -11.23 -9.09
C TYR A 141 -14.82 -10.01 -9.83
N GLY A 142 -14.92 -10.08 -11.15
CA GLY A 142 -15.30 -8.97 -12.02
C GLY A 142 -14.08 -8.21 -12.57
N PRO A 143 -14.31 -7.36 -13.60
CA PRO A 143 -13.26 -6.64 -14.27
C PRO A 143 -12.60 -5.60 -13.34
N ARG A 144 -11.27 -5.53 -13.36
CA ARG A 144 -10.44 -4.60 -12.60
C ARG A 144 -9.42 -3.94 -13.50
N LYS A 145 -8.97 -2.75 -13.11
CA LYS A 145 -7.89 -2.03 -13.78
C LYS A 145 -6.54 -2.55 -13.28
N VAL A 146 -5.68 -2.99 -14.21
CA VAL A 146 -4.45 -3.71 -13.91
C VAL A 146 -3.29 -3.14 -14.70
N VAL A 147 -2.16 -2.90 -14.01
CA VAL A 147 -0.87 -2.59 -14.63
C VAL A 147 0.15 -3.65 -14.20
N TRP A 148 0.84 -4.24 -15.16
CA TRP A 148 1.83 -5.27 -14.90
C TRP A 148 3.06 -4.70 -14.21
N GLN A 149 3.63 -5.46 -13.28
CA GLN A 149 4.83 -5.10 -12.53
C GLN A 149 5.96 -4.55 -13.41
N LYS A 150 6.20 -5.15 -14.58
CA LYS A 150 7.28 -4.74 -15.50
C LYS A 150 7.16 -3.30 -16.04
N LEU A 151 5.98 -2.69 -15.87
CA LEU A 151 5.71 -1.30 -16.28
C LEU A 151 5.81 -0.32 -15.12
N LEU A 152 6.06 -0.80 -13.90
CA LEU A 152 6.26 0.04 -12.73
C LEU A 152 7.66 0.65 -12.74
N SER A 153 7.77 1.89 -12.31
CA SER A 153 9.04 2.57 -12.11
C SER A 153 9.73 2.10 -10.83
N PRO A 154 11.06 2.02 -10.78
CA PRO A 154 11.81 1.74 -9.56
C PRO A 154 11.51 2.77 -8.46
N ILE A 155 11.44 2.33 -7.19
CA ILE A 155 11.09 3.20 -6.05
C ILE A 155 12.09 4.35 -5.85
N GLU A 156 13.33 4.15 -6.26
CA GLU A 156 14.38 5.15 -6.21
C GLU A 156 14.02 6.42 -6.99
N ASN A 157 13.30 6.28 -8.10
CA ASN A 157 12.84 7.41 -8.90
C ASN A 157 11.77 8.23 -8.17
N LEU A 158 10.91 7.59 -7.38
CA LEU A 158 9.93 8.30 -6.53
C LEU A 158 10.64 9.06 -5.41
N TRP A 159 11.64 8.43 -4.78
CA TRP A 159 12.45 9.09 -3.76
C TRP A 159 13.12 10.36 -4.29
N LEU A 160 13.75 10.30 -5.47
CA LEU A 160 14.37 11.46 -6.11
C LEU A 160 13.34 12.57 -6.36
N LYS A 161 12.16 12.23 -6.89
CA LYS A 161 11.07 13.19 -7.12
C LYS A 161 10.65 13.91 -5.82
N ILE A 162 10.51 13.18 -4.71
CA ILE A 162 10.14 13.73 -3.40
C ILE A 162 11.22 14.68 -2.87
N VAL A 163 12.49 14.33 -3.05
CA VAL A 163 13.63 15.17 -2.61
C VAL A 163 13.67 16.46 -3.42
N ASP A 164 13.57 16.37 -4.75
CA ASP A 164 13.58 17.55 -5.63
C ASP A 164 12.44 18.53 -5.31
N GLU A 165 11.24 18.02 -4.99
CA GLU A 165 10.11 18.86 -4.58
C GLU A 165 10.35 19.56 -3.22
N ARG A 166 11.04 18.91 -2.28
CA ARG A 166 11.40 19.50 -0.99
C ARG A 166 12.46 20.58 -1.13
N ASP A 167 13.48 20.37 -1.98
CA ASP A 167 14.58 21.31 -2.19
C ASP A 167 14.16 22.49 -3.07
N GLY A 168 13.19 22.33 -3.95
CA GLY A 168 12.61 23.40 -4.78
C GLY A 168 11.62 24.32 -4.04
N ALA A 169 11.24 23.99 -2.81
CA ALA A 169 10.33 24.76 -1.96
C ALA A 169 11.05 25.73 -0.99
N LEU A 170 12.40 25.85 -1.08
CA LEU A 170 13.24 26.81 -0.37
C LEU A 170 13.57 28.00 -1.26
#